data_c52501b34e807ac7d9ac14ae8823f6e0
#
_entry.id   c52501b34e807ac7d9ac14ae8823f6e0
#
_cell.length_a   1.000
_cell.length_b   1.000
_cell.length_c   1.000
_cell.angle_alpha   90.00
_cell.angle_beta   90.00
_cell.angle_gamma   90.00
#
_symmetry.space_group_name_H-M   'P 1'
#
loop_
_entity.id
_entity.type
_entity.pdbx_description
1 polymer ?
#
loop_
_entity_poly.entity_id
_entity_poly.type
_entity_poly.pdbx_seq_one_letter_code
_entity_poly.pdbx_strand_id
1 'polypeptide(L)'
;MFLYLSELVGRPVLAAGGGRIGRAVDLKIRLGELYPKAQTLVVRRRGDKKPLALDWSHVERLERRAVVLRPGAESALAALEVGPEEILAREDLLDQQVVDTQGARIERVNDVHLLLVKGELWLAHVDFGIRGILRRLGWLPAIDAVWRWLFGDPIAEKLASWKFVQPLASDPKRNLKLNVSLRTIRDMHPSDIADIIEELDRANRSSVFRALDTETAAETLQEVDPKLQLSLIETAPPEKASDILESMEPDEAKEFLADLPEEKKDHLIETMEKPYREHVEKLLKQKEGTAGSIMTTDFLALGRDQTIGDAIEAFRKAFHPLETVAYIYVTDEDRRLAGVVTVRHLVLCGREEPLGTLMNARVIAVETTDGVEAVADIFNKYKFLAVPVLDAEGRMQGIITLQDIIQETAEEL
;
A
#
# COMPACT_ATOMS: atom_id res chain seq x y z
N MET A 1 10.43 -28.50 16.94
CA MET A 1 11.75 -27.93 17.32
C MET A 1 11.96 -26.68 16.48
N PHE A 2 12.33 -25.58 17.09
CA PHE A 2 12.68 -24.35 16.37
C PHE A 2 14.18 -24.31 16.06
N LEU A 3 14.53 -23.70 14.93
CA LEU A 3 15.89 -23.54 14.43
C LEU A 3 15.99 -22.24 13.65
N TYR A 4 17.07 -21.50 13.80
CA TYR A 4 17.37 -20.36 12.95
C TYR A 4 18.16 -20.76 11.72
N LEU A 5 17.90 -20.07 10.58
CA LEU A 5 18.64 -20.32 9.34
C LEU A 5 20.16 -20.13 9.54
N SER A 6 20.53 -19.08 10.28
CA SER A 6 21.94 -18.82 10.64
C SER A 6 22.61 -19.96 11.40
N GLU A 7 21.86 -20.73 12.16
CA GLU A 7 22.38 -21.91 12.86
C GLU A 7 22.53 -23.14 11.95
N LEU A 8 21.73 -23.21 10.87
CA LEU A 8 21.81 -24.30 9.88
C LEU A 8 22.94 -24.08 8.90
N VAL A 9 23.07 -22.86 8.41
CA VAL A 9 24.10 -22.47 7.43
C VAL A 9 25.50 -22.65 8.04
N GLY A 10 26.39 -23.30 7.28
CA GLY A 10 27.75 -23.63 7.71
C GLY A 10 27.88 -24.97 8.41
N ARG A 11 26.79 -25.64 8.85
CA ARG A 11 26.87 -26.97 9.45
C ARG A 11 27.45 -27.99 8.49
N PRO A 12 28.30 -28.89 8.93
CA PRO A 12 28.74 -30.01 8.14
C PRO A 12 27.57 -30.92 7.79
N VAL A 13 27.53 -31.40 6.57
CA VAL A 13 26.59 -32.39 6.07
C VAL A 13 27.35 -33.71 6.05
N LEU A 14 26.83 -34.70 6.82
CA LEU A 14 27.44 -36.00 7.01
C LEU A 14 26.60 -37.11 6.37
N ALA A 15 27.26 -38.06 5.77
CA ALA A 15 26.66 -39.32 5.36
C ALA A 15 26.18 -40.14 6.60
N ALA A 16 25.33 -41.13 6.39
CA ALA A 16 24.89 -42.06 7.46
C ALA A 16 26.05 -42.74 8.18
N GLY A 17 27.16 -42.99 7.47
CA GLY A 17 28.39 -43.56 8.03
C GLY A 17 29.34 -42.56 8.70
N GLY A 18 28.93 -41.29 8.87
CA GLY A 18 29.74 -40.24 9.50
C GLY A 18 30.72 -39.52 8.56
N GLY A 19 30.85 -39.96 7.32
CA GLY A 19 31.69 -39.30 6.31
C GLY A 19 31.19 -37.91 6.00
N ARG A 20 32.10 -36.90 5.89
CA ARG A 20 31.75 -35.55 5.58
C ARG A 20 31.53 -35.36 4.06
N ILE A 21 30.33 -34.98 3.65
CA ILE A 21 29.95 -34.71 2.26
C ILE A 21 30.23 -33.26 1.88
N GLY A 22 29.86 -32.34 2.75
CA GLY A 22 29.98 -30.90 2.47
C GLY A 22 29.56 -30.03 3.64
N ARG A 23 29.07 -28.83 3.33
CA ARG A 23 28.43 -27.92 4.29
C ARG A 23 27.08 -27.45 3.75
N ALA A 24 26.10 -27.30 4.62
CA ALA A 24 24.86 -26.60 4.31
C ALA A 24 25.16 -25.13 4.02
N VAL A 25 24.67 -24.59 2.91
CA VAL A 25 24.92 -23.20 2.53
C VAL A 25 23.64 -22.41 2.37
N ASP A 26 22.51 -23.08 2.09
CA ASP A 26 21.19 -22.45 1.97
C ASP A 26 20.07 -23.50 2.09
N LEU A 27 18.82 -23.00 2.05
CA LEU A 27 17.59 -23.78 1.90
C LEU A 27 16.80 -23.24 0.74
N LYS A 28 16.33 -24.14 -0.15
CA LYS A 28 15.37 -23.78 -1.20
C LYS A 28 13.96 -24.00 -0.66
N ILE A 29 13.13 -22.99 -0.74
CA ILE A 29 11.78 -22.93 -0.20
C ILE A 29 10.83 -22.64 -1.36
N ARG A 30 9.69 -23.34 -1.45
CA ARG A 30 8.63 -23.01 -2.41
C ARG A 30 7.62 -22.09 -1.73
N LEU A 31 7.35 -20.95 -2.37
CA LEU A 31 6.31 -20.01 -1.97
C LEU A 31 4.93 -20.51 -2.42
N GLY A 32 3.85 -19.90 -1.93
CA GLY A 32 2.46 -20.21 -2.30
C GLY A 32 1.63 -20.85 -1.19
N GLU A 33 2.23 -21.26 -0.10
CA GLU A 33 1.53 -21.72 1.11
C GLU A 33 1.62 -20.67 2.23
N LEU A 34 0.62 -20.65 3.12
CA LEU A 34 0.59 -19.74 4.28
C LEU A 34 1.88 -19.83 5.14
N TYR A 35 2.42 -21.02 5.27
CA TYR A 35 3.73 -21.30 5.84
C TYR A 35 4.50 -22.20 4.88
N PRO A 36 5.47 -21.63 4.13
CA PRO A 36 6.19 -22.37 3.12
C PRO A 36 7.10 -23.44 3.69
N LYS A 37 7.23 -24.52 2.96
CA LYS A 37 8.05 -25.67 3.34
C LYS A 37 9.40 -25.63 2.63
N ALA A 38 10.49 -25.86 3.38
CA ALA A 38 11.80 -26.07 2.79
C ALA A 38 11.84 -27.45 2.10
N GLN A 39 12.03 -27.43 0.79
CA GLN A 39 12.03 -28.64 -0.03
C GLN A 39 13.43 -29.19 -0.29
N THR A 40 14.45 -28.33 -0.25
CA THR A 40 15.78 -28.71 -0.69
C THR A 40 16.84 -28.10 0.23
N LEU A 41 17.76 -28.93 0.68
CA LEU A 41 18.99 -28.51 1.33
C LEU A 41 20.03 -28.21 0.26
N VAL A 42 20.58 -27.01 0.31
CA VAL A 42 21.66 -26.61 -0.60
C VAL A 42 23.01 -26.90 0.07
N VAL A 43 23.80 -27.74 -0.58
CA VAL A 43 25.06 -28.27 -0.04
C VAL A 43 26.25 -27.84 -0.92
N ARG A 44 27.34 -27.38 -0.31
CA ARG A 44 28.61 -27.11 -1.00
C ARG A 44 29.65 -28.15 -0.58
N ARG A 45 30.13 -28.92 -1.53
CA ARG A 45 31.25 -29.82 -1.33
C ARG A 45 32.58 -29.06 -1.31
N ARG A 46 33.58 -29.64 -0.68
CA ARG A 46 34.94 -29.05 -0.68
C ARG A 46 35.56 -29.17 -2.10
N GLY A 47 35.88 -28.03 -2.69
CA GLY A 47 36.45 -27.96 -4.07
C GLY A 47 35.43 -27.65 -5.15
N ASP A 48 34.12 -27.76 -4.91
CA ASP A 48 33.11 -27.43 -5.91
C ASP A 48 32.86 -25.92 -5.95
N LYS A 49 32.86 -25.37 -7.19
CA LYS A 49 32.53 -23.96 -7.40
C LYS A 49 31.06 -23.66 -7.28
N LYS A 50 30.17 -24.60 -7.62
CA LYS A 50 28.74 -24.46 -7.58
C LYS A 50 28.13 -25.29 -6.43
N PRO A 51 27.11 -24.79 -5.74
CA PRO A 51 26.39 -25.56 -4.77
C PRO A 51 25.51 -26.64 -5.46
N LEU A 52 25.22 -27.70 -4.70
CA LEU A 52 24.37 -28.81 -5.13
C LEU A 52 23.07 -28.82 -4.33
N ALA A 53 22.02 -29.30 -4.94
CA ALA A 53 20.68 -29.47 -4.35
C ALA A 53 20.52 -30.91 -3.83
N LEU A 54 19.95 -31.06 -2.63
CA LEU A 54 19.53 -32.33 -2.06
C LEU A 54 18.12 -32.18 -1.53
N ASP A 55 17.19 -33.02 -1.99
CA ASP A 55 15.81 -33.02 -1.47
C ASP A 55 15.83 -33.24 0.05
N TRP A 56 14.99 -32.45 0.76
CA TRP A 56 14.94 -32.47 2.21
C TRP A 56 14.56 -33.82 2.79
N SER A 57 13.84 -34.68 2.07
CA SER A 57 13.46 -36.03 2.47
C SER A 57 14.67 -36.94 2.70
N HIS A 58 15.83 -36.62 2.14
CA HIS A 58 17.09 -37.29 2.35
C HIS A 58 17.80 -36.92 3.66
N VAL A 59 17.32 -35.90 4.38
CA VAL A 59 17.81 -35.57 5.71
C VAL A 59 17.20 -36.57 6.71
N GLU A 60 18.03 -37.29 7.45
CA GLU A 60 17.61 -38.24 8.49
C GLU A 60 17.34 -37.51 9.81
N ARG A 61 18.31 -36.66 10.21
CA ARG A 61 18.20 -35.89 11.45
C ARG A 61 19.07 -34.63 11.43
N LEU A 62 18.60 -33.63 12.17
CA LEU A 62 19.37 -32.45 12.51
C LEU A 62 20.00 -32.62 13.89
N GLU A 63 21.30 -32.68 13.93
CA GLU A 63 22.07 -32.65 15.19
C GLU A 63 22.47 -31.19 15.49
N ARG A 64 22.83 -30.92 16.76
CA ARG A 64 23.21 -29.55 17.17
C ARG A 64 24.35 -28.96 16.34
N ARG A 65 25.23 -29.78 15.77
CA ARG A 65 26.42 -29.35 15.01
C ARG A 65 26.55 -29.95 13.62
N ALA A 66 25.60 -30.74 13.16
CA ALA A 66 25.65 -31.41 11.87
C ALA A 66 24.26 -31.68 11.28
N VAL A 67 24.20 -31.88 9.98
CA VAL A 67 23.06 -32.43 9.25
C VAL A 67 23.43 -33.82 8.83
N VAL A 68 22.68 -34.83 9.28
CA VAL A 68 22.97 -36.27 8.99
C VAL A 68 21.98 -36.71 7.91
N LEU A 69 22.53 -37.29 6.84
CA LEU A 69 21.76 -37.78 5.72
C LEU A 69 21.43 -39.27 5.88
N ARG A 70 20.35 -39.66 5.20
CA ARG A 70 19.95 -41.07 5.07
C ARG A 70 20.98 -41.86 4.26
N PRO A 71 21.08 -43.20 4.43
CA PRO A 71 21.95 -44.02 3.60
C PRO A 71 21.69 -43.84 2.11
N GLY A 72 22.74 -43.64 1.31
CA GLY A 72 22.65 -43.48 -0.13
C GLY A 72 22.26 -42.11 -0.66
N ALA A 73 21.95 -41.15 0.22
CA ALA A 73 21.57 -39.79 -0.17
C ALA A 73 22.64 -39.01 -0.95
N GLU A 74 23.89 -39.46 -0.88
CA GLU A 74 25.04 -38.83 -1.60
C GLU A 74 24.87 -38.89 -3.10
N SER A 75 24.22 -39.95 -3.63
CA SER A 75 23.94 -40.12 -5.07
C SER A 75 22.79 -39.28 -5.57
N ALA A 76 21.97 -38.72 -4.69
CA ALA A 76 20.84 -37.86 -5.01
C ALA A 76 21.21 -36.39 -5.12
N LEU A 77 22.47 -36.01 -4.87
CA LEU A 77 22.94 -34.63 -5.06
C LEU A 77 22.92 -34.26 -6.54
N ALA A 78 22.19 -33.23 -6.88
CA ALA A 78 21.98 -32.72 -8.24
C ALA A 78 22.43 -31.25 -8.38
N ALA A 79 22.43 -30.73 -9.61
CA ALA A 79 22.63 -29.31 -9.84
C ALA A 79 21.51 -28.50 -9.19
N LEU A 80 21.84 -27.34 -8.61
CA LEU A 80 20.85 -26.44 -8.03
C LEU A 80 20.13 -25.70 -9.16
N GLU A 81 18.83 -25.92 -9.24
CA GLU A 81 17.91 -25.15 -10.09
C GLU A 81 16.89 -24.47 -9.20
N VAL A 82 16.52 -23.21 -9.51
CA VAL A 82 15.55 -22.43 -8.74
C VAL A 82 14.44 -22.00 -9.70
N GLY A 83 13.25 -22.53 -9.47
CA GLY A 83 12.03 -22.21 -10.24
C GLY A 83 11.46 -20.83 -9.90
N PRO A 84 10.46 -20.37 -10.67
CA PRO A 84 9.85 -19.05 -10.48
C PRO A 84 9.16 -18.85 -9.12
N GLU A 85 8.59 -19.92 -8.56
CA GLU A 85 7.94 -19.91 -7.24
C GLU A 85 8.85 -20.34 -6.08
N GLU A 86 10.14 -20.47 -6.33
CA GLU A 86 11.12 -20.92 -5.36
C GLU A 86 12.09 -19.82 -4.98
N ILE A 87 12.47 -19.77 -3.71
CA ILE A 87 13.46 -18.84 -3.17
C ILE A 87 14.58 -19.59 -2.44
N LEU A 88 15.74 -18.95 -2.39
CA LEU A 88 16.83 -19.35 -1.52
C LEU A 88 16.78 -18.53 -0.24
N ALA A 89 16.54 -19.20 0.90
CA ALA A 89 16.26 -18.53 2.15
C ALA A 89 17.37 -17.58 2.62
N ARG A 90 18.63 -17.94 2.35
CA ARG A 90 19.77 -17.08 2.66
C ARG A 90 19.98 -15.97 1.64
N GLU A 91 19.94 -16.32 0.36
CA GLU A 91 20.28 -15.38 -0.73
C GLU A 91 19.15 -14.38 -0.98
N ASP A 92 17.88 -14.85 -0.92
CA ASP A 92 16.72 -14.06 -1.30
C ASP A 92 15.98 -13.43 -0.10
N LEU A 93 16.30 -13.80 1.16
CA LEU A 93 15.63 -13.25 2.35
C LEU A 93 16.59 -12.54 3.32
N LEU A 94 17.76 -13.13 3.66
CA LEU A 94 18.65 -12.49 4.63
C LEU A 94 19.18 -11.17 4.08
N ASP A 95 19.18 -10.15 4.92
CA ASP A 95 19.59 -8.77 4.61
C ASP A 95 18.72 -8.06 3.57
N GLN A 96 17.66 -8.70 3.08
CA GLN A 96 16.70 -8.11 2.16
C GLN A 96 15.63 -7.33 2.92
N GLN A 97 15.04 -6.34 2.23
CA GLN A 97 13.86 -5.65 2.72
C GLN A 97 12.60 -6.49 2.43
N VAL A 98 11.70 -6.49 3.37
CA VAL A 98 10.38 -7.14 3.26
C VAL A 98 9.32 -6.21 3.82
N VAL A 99 8.09 -6.32 3.33
CA VAL A 99 6.94 -5.62 3.88
C VAL A 99 6.37 -6.45 5.02
N ASP A 100 6.27 -5.86 6.20
CA ASP A 100 5.47 -6.36 7.32
C ASP A 100 4.05 -5.80 7.19
N THR A 101 3.13 -6.59 6.65
CA THR A 101 1.74 -6.17 6.39
C THR A 101 0.92 -6.01 7.67
N GLN A 102 1.37 -6.51 8.81
CA GLN A 102 0.71 -6.29 10.10
C GLN A 102 1.13 -4.96 10.73
N GLY A 103 2.39 -4.56 10.54
CA GLY A 103 2.94 -3.32 11.06
C GLY A 103 2.97 -2.18 10.03
N ALA A 104 2.44 -2.40 8.81
CA ALA A 104 2.44 -1.47 7.68
C ALA A 104 3.79 -0.76 7.50
N ARG A 105 4.89 -1.53 7.47
CA ARG A 105 6.25 -0.97 7.40
C ARG A 105 7.23 -1.90 6.72
N ILE A 106 8.35 -1.32 6.29
CA ILE A 106 9.47 -2.05 5.71
C ILE A 106 10.46 -2.44 6.80
N GLU A 107 10.81 -3.72 6.83
CA GLU A 107 11.77 -4.25 7.78
C GLU A 107 12.87 -5.04 7.05
N ARG A 108 14.08 -5.00 7.60
CA ARG A 108 15.18 -5.81 7.09
C ARG A 108 15.23 -7.17 7.79
N VAL A 109 15.29 -8.23 6.99
CA VAL A 109 15.41 -9.60 7.51
C VAL A 109 16.79 -9.83 8.08
N ASN A 110 16.88 -10.00 9.40
CA ASN A 110 18.13 -10.27 10.10
C ASN A 110 18.39 -11.76 10.27
N ASP A 111 17.34 -12.58 10.43
CA ASP A 111 17.41 -14.03 10.44
C ASP A 111 16.06 -14.65 10.07
N VAL A 112 16.03 -15.94 9.78
CA VAL A 112 14.82 -16.70 9.46
C VAL A 112 14.61 -17.78 10.48
N HIS A 113 13.40 -17.84 11.05
CA HIS A 113 13.02 -18.78 12.09
C HIS A 113 12.22 -19.95 11.49
N LEU A 114 12.80 -21.12 11.56
CA LEU A 114 12.32 -22.36 10.95
C LEU A 114 11.73 -23.27 12.02
N LEU A 115 10.65 -23.97 11.67
CA LEU A 115 9.98 -24.93 12.53
C LEU A 115 10.12 -26.36 11.96
N LEU A 116 10.77 -27.22 12.68
CA LEU A 116 10.87 -28.63 12.33
C LEU A 116 9.73 -29.44 13.00
N VAL A 117 8.83 -29.99 12.17
CA VAL A 117 7.69 -30.82 12.60
C VAL A 117 7.65 -32.08 11.76
N LYS A 118 7.63 -33.25 12.42
CA LYS A 118 7.55 -34.58 11.78
C LYS A 118 8.60 -34.82 10.69
N GLY A 119 9.80 -34.25 10.84
CA GLY A 119 10.87 -34.33 9.85
C GLY A 119 10.81 -33.35 8.72
N GLU A 120 9.79 -32.49 8.65
CA GLU A 120 9.63 -31.43 7.68
C GLU A 120 10.01 -30.08 8.27
N LEU A 121 10.62 -29.21 7.47
CA LEU A 121 11.10 -27.91 7.89
C LEU A 121 10.25 -26.81 7.25
N TRP A 122 9.65 -25.98 8.10
CA TRP A 122 8.70 -24.94 7.72
C TRP A 122 9.26 -23.56 8.05
N LEU A 123 9.07 -22.58 7.18
CA LEU A 123 9.37 -21.19 7.45
C LEU A 123 8.22 -20.60 8.30
N ALA A 124 8.49 -20.33 9.57
CA ALA A 124 7.47 -19.90 10.52
C ALA A 124 7.47 -18.40 10.78
N HIS A 125 8.65 -17.81 11.00
CA HIS A 125 8.79 -16.38 11.32
C HIS A 125 10.05 -15.80 10.66
N VAL A 126 10.08 -14.48 10.59
CA VAL A 126 11.26 -13.69 10.21
C VAL A 126 11.68 -12.84 11.42
N ASP A 127 12.97 -12.77 11.66
CA ASP A 127 13.57 -11.99 12.76
C ASP A 127 14.11 -10.68 12.23
N PHE A 128 13.50 -9.57 12.67
CA PHE A 128 13.91 -8.20 12.36
C PHE A 128 14.78 -7.59 13.46
N GLY A 129 14.94 -8.29 14.59
CA GLY A 129 15.64 -7.81 15.76
C GLY A 129 17.17 -7.87 15.64
N ILE A 130 17.83 -7.03 16.41
CA ILE A 130 19.30 -7.02 16.53
C ILE A 130 19.86 -8.38 16.99
N ARG A 131 19.02 -9.16 17.69
CA ARG A 131 19.34 -10.51 18.17
C ARG A 131 19.68 -11.46 17.03
N GLY A 132 18.97 -11.36 15.88
CA GLY A 132 19.27 -12.12 14.67
C GLY A 132 20.65 -11.81 14.10
N ILE A 133 21.04 -10.54 14.04
CA ILE A 133 22.39 -10.12 13.62
C ILE A 133 23.46 -10.68 14.54
N LEU A 134 23.26 -10.53 15.85
CA LEU A 134 24.23 -11.01 16.85
C LEU A 134 24.39 -12.54 16.82
N ARG A 135 23.30 -13.28 16.52
CA ARG A 135 23.34 -14.75 16.33
C ARG A 135 24.17 -15.12 15.10
N ARG A 136 23.96 -14.43 13.98
CA ARG A 136 24.74 -14.64 12.73
C ARG A 136 26.23 -14.37 12.91
N LEU A 137 26.59 -13.35 13.72
CA LEU A 137 27.97 -13.01 14.04
C LEU A 137 28.59 -13.94 15.09
N GLY A 138 27.80 -14.80 15.76
CA GLY A 138 28.25 -15.65 16.84
C GLY A 138 28.48 -14.91 18.17
N TRP A 139 28.07 -13.65 18.28
CA TRP A 139 28.30 -12.79 19.44
C TRP A 139 27.13 -12.81 20.44
N LEU A 140 25.98 -13.36 20.04
CA LEU A 140 24.78 -13.37 20.87
C LEU A 140 25.01 -13.89 22.30
N PRO A 141 25.72 -15.02 22.54
CA PRO A 141 25.88 -15.54 23.92
C PRO A 141 26.64 -14.56 24.82
N ALA A 142 27.68 -13.89 24.29
CA ALA A 142 28.49 -12.97 25.06
C ALA A 142 27.75 -11.66 25.34
N ILE A 143 27.12 -11.08 24.31
CA ILE A 143 26.41 -9.80 24.44
C ILE A 143 25.13 -9.97 25.24
N ASP A 144 24.38 -11.07 25.09
CA ASP A 144 23.16 -11.35 25.86
C ASP A 144 23.48 -11.57 27.35
N ALA A 145 24.63 -12.16 27.69
CA ALA A 145 25.08 -12.29 29.07
C ALA A 145 25.38 -10.93 29.72
N VAL A 146 26.08 -10.03 28.99
CA VAL A 146 26.38 -8.66 29.45
C VAL A 146 25.10 -7.84 29.57
N TRP A 147 24.19 -7.97 28.58
CA TRP A 147 22.92 -7.27 28.57
C TRP A 147 22.04 -7.64 29.75
N ARG A 148 21.90 -8.97 30.05
CA ARG A 148 21.18 -9.45 31.24
C ARG A 148 21.79 -8.97 32.56
N TRP A 149 23.12 -8.87 32.60
CA TRP A 149 23.79 -8.35 33.80
C TRP A 149 23.48 -6.85 34.01
N LEU A 150 23.34 -6.07 32.95
CA LEU A 150 23.07 -4.62 33.03
C LEU A 150 21.57 -4.31 33.21
N PHE A 151 20.69 -5.06 32.55
CA PHE A 151 19.26 -4.72 32.42
C PHE A 151 18.31 -5.75 33.02
N GLY A 152 18.79 -6.89 33.46
CA GLY A 152 17.99 -7.97 34.06
C GLY A 152 17.36 -8.94 33.05
N ASP A 153 16.99 -8.49 31.86
CA ASP A 153 16.30 -9.27 30.84
C ASP A 153 17.20 -9.52 29.60
N PRO A 154 16.93 -10.60 28.84
CA PRO A 154 17.64 -10.81 27.58
C PRO A 154 17.25 -9.74 26.53
N ILE A 155 18.10 -9.59 25.49
CA ILE A 155 17.75 -8.75 24.34
C ILE A 155 16.43 -9.27 23.74
N ALA A 156 15.47 -8.37 23.53
CA ALA A 156 14.15 -8.74 22.98
C ALA A 156 14.26 -9.33 21.56
N GLU A 157 13.45 -10.34 21.29
CA GLU A 157 13.27 -10.87 19.94
C GLU A 157 12.18 -10.05 19.22
N LYS A 158 12.41 -9.72 17.95
CA LYS A 158 11.45 -9.04 17.09
C LYS A 158 11.10 -9.96 15.93
N LEU A 159 10.12 -10.82 16.16
CA LEU A 159 9.68 -11.83 15.21
C LEU A 159 8.33 -11.42 14.59
N ALA A 160 8.25 -11.48 13.27
CA ALA A 160 6.97 -11.44 12.56
C ALA A 160 6.64 -12.82 11.99
N SER A 161 5.37 -13.20 12.04
CA SER A 161 4.92 -14.46 11.43
C SER A 161 5.02 -14.32 9.90
N TRP A 162 5.53 -15.37 9.25
CA TRP A 162 5.71 -15.38 7.78
C TRP A 162 4.43 -14.99 7.00
N LYS A 163 3.26 -15.35 7.50
CA LYS A 163 1.98 -15.00 6.85
C LYS A 163 1.74 -13.50 6.66
N PHE A 164 2.44 -12.66 7.42
CA PHE A 164 2.36 -11.21 7.34
C PHE A 164 3.58 -10.59 6.65
N VAL A 165 4.52 -11.40 6.18
CA VAL A 165 5.77 -10.94 5.57
C VAL A 165 5.71 -11.12 4.06
N GLN A 166 5.94 -10.04 3.32
CA GLN A 166 5.98 -10.03 1.86
C GLN A 166 7.40 -9.68 1.38
N PRO A 167 8.12 -10.65 0.77
CA PRO A 167 9.45 -10.38 0.23
C PRO A 167 9.37 -9.45 -0.97
N LEU A 168 10.20 -8.41 -0.98
CA LEU A 168 10.38 -7.52 -2.13
C LEU A 168 11.41 -8.14 -3.07
N ALA A 169 11.06 -8.32 -4.34
CA ALA A 169 11.99 -8.90 -5.30
C ALA A 169 13.04 -7.86 -5.71
N SER A 170 14.28 -8.09 -5.34
CA SER A 170 15.43 -7.25 -5.71
C SER A 170 15.93 -7.45 -7.16
N ASP A 171 15.44 -8.46 -7.89
CA ASP A 171 15.90 -8.80 -9.25
C ASP A 171 14.82 -8.59 -10.30
N PRO A 172 15.01 -7.65 -11.28
CA PRO A 172 14.07 -7.41 -12.38
C PRO A 172 13.76 -8.65 -13.24
N LYS A 173 14.64 -9.65 -13.25
CA LYS A 173 14.43 -10.91 -13.99
C LYS A 173 13.50 -11.89 -13.26
N ARG A 174 13.14 -11.61 -12.00
CA ARG A 174 12.27 -12.46 -11.16
C ARG A 174 10.88 -11.84 -10.91
N ASN A 175 10.38 -10.99 -11.82
CA ASN A 175 9.09 -10.28 -11.74
C ASN A 175 7.87 -11.17 -11.44
N LEU A 176 7.95 -12.48 -11.64
CA LEU A 176 6.87 -13.41 -11.28
C LEU A 176 6.68 -13.58 -9.76
N LYS A 177 7.72 -13.32 -8.96
CA LYS A 177 7.63 -13.40 -7.49
C LYS A 177 6.86 -12.20 -6.89
N LEU A 178 6.92 -11.04 -7.52
CA LEU A 178 6.18 -9.83 -7.12
C LEU A 178 4.64 -10.01 -7.18
N ASN A 179 4.13 -10.76 -8.14
CA ASN A 179 2.68 -10.91 -8.32
C ASN A 179 1.94 -11.58 -7.16
N VAL A 180 2.58 -12.44 -6.38
CA VAL A 180 1.95 -13.05 -5.19
C VAL A 180 2.00 -12.09 -4.01
N SER A 181 3.10 -11.34 -3.86
CA SER A 181 3.27 -10.32 -2.82
C SER A 181 2.36 -9.10 -3.02
N LEU A 182 2.16 -8.69 -4.27
CA LEU A 182 1.38 -7.49 -4.61
C LEU A 182 -0.12 -7.63 -4.36
N ARG A 183 -0.69 -8.84 -4.36
CA ARG A 183 -2.09 -9.03 -3.98
C ARG A 183 -2.37 -8.58 -2.56
N THR A 184 -1.49 -8.91 -1.62
CA THR A 184 -1.66 -8.53 -0.21
C THR A 184 -1.51 -7.02 0.00
N ILE A 185 -0.61 -6.36 -0.76
CA ILE A 185 -0.45 -4.91 -0.70
C ILE A 185 -1.68 -4.19 -1.26
N ARG A 186 -2.28 -4.70 -2.34
CA ARG A 186 -3.52 -4.15 -2.92
C ARG A 186 -4.73 -4.19 -1.99
N ASP A 187 -4.77 -5.15 -1.07
CA ASP A 187 -5.85 -5.29 -0.10
C ASP A 187 -5.64 -4.43 1.17
N MET A 188 -4.55 -3.62 1.23
CA MET A 188 -4.25 -2.70 2.33
C MET A 188 -4.93 -1.35 2.10
N HIS A 189 -5.05 -0.57 3.19
CA HIS A 189 -5.53 0.80 3.09
C HIS A 189 -4.54 1.67 2.30
N PRO A 190 -4.97 2.60 1.45
CA PRO A 190 -4.09 3.47 0.65
C PRO A 190 -3.03 4.20 1.48
N SER A 191 -3.38 4.74 2.65
CA SER A 191 -2.44 5.39 3.57
C SER A 191 -1.33 4.42 4.04
N ASP A 192 -1.65 3.15 4.33
CA ASP A 192 -0.65 2.14 4.70
C ASP A 192 0.27 1.79 3.52
N ILE A 193 -0.27 1.82 2.28
CA ILE A 193 0.51 1.61 1.06
C ILE A 193 1.44 2.81 0.83
N ALA A 194 0.99 4.03 1.10
CA ALA A 194 1.78 5.26 1.02
C ALA A 194 2.99 5.18 1.96
N ASP A 195 2.78 4.87 3.25
CA ASP A 195 3.85 4.66 4.23
C ASP A 195 4.90 3.66 3.75
N ILE A 196 4.45 2.52 3.19
CA ILE A 196 5.34 1.51 2.62
C ILE A 196 6.13 2.07 1.43
N ILE A 197 5.47 2.78 0.51
CA ILE A 197 6.10 3.37 -0.67
C ILE A 197 7.17 4.39 -0.28
N GLU A 198 6.94 5.20 0.73
CA GLU A 198 7.89 6.20 1.23
C GLU A 198 9.16 5.58 1.79
N GLU A 199 9.06 4.46 2.49
CA GLU A 199 10.20 3.74 3.06
C GLU A 199 11.00 2.94 2.02
N LEU A 200 10.45 2.67 0.82
CA LEU A 200 11.09 1.89 -0.24
C LEU A 200 12.21 2.66 -0.96
N ASP A 201 13.22 1.93 -1.44
CA ASP A 201 14.13 2.47 -2.46
C ASP A 201 13.40 2.75 -3.79
N ARG A 202 13.99 3.62 -4.63
CA ARG A 202 13.37 4.09 -5.88
C ARG A 202 12.90 2.98 -6.82
N ALA A 203 13.64 1.88 -6.93
CA ALA A 203 13.31 0.80 -7.87
C ALA A 203 12.11 -0.02 -7.38
N ASN A 204 12.10 -0.37 -6.09
CA ASN A 204 11.01 -1.11 -5.45
C ASN A 204 9.74 -0.26 -5.36
N ARG A 205 9.86 1.03 -5.01
CA ARG A 205 8.78 2.03 -4.99
C ARG A 205 8.02 2.06 -6.32
N SER A 206 8.75 2.25 -7.42
CA SER A 206 8.17 2.29 -8.76
C SER A 206 7.50 0.96 -9.16
N SER A 207 8.05 -0.16 -8.69
CA SER A 207 7.49 -1.48 -8.98
C SER A 207 6.17 -1.73 -8.23
N VAL A 208 6.10 -1.32 -6.96
CA VAL A 208 4.88 -1.41 -6.15
C VAL A 208 3.80 -0.52 -6.74
N PHE A 209 4.08 0.76 -6.97
CA PHE A 209 3.11 1.73 -7.49
C PHE A 209 2.53 1.31 -8.85
N ARG A 210 3.37 0.88 -9.80
CA ARG A 210 2.90 0.40 -11.12
C ARG A 210 2.00 -0.83 -11.05
N ALA A 211 2.11 -1.62 -10.00
CA ALA A 211 1.35 -2.83 -9.85
C ALA A 211 -0.01 -2.61 -9.18
N LEU A 212 -0.27 -1.44 -8.60
CA LEU A 212 -1.60 -1.05 -8.10
C LEU A 212 -2.57 -0.91 -9.28
N ASP A 213 -3.85 -1.17 -9.05
CA ASP A 213 -4.91 -0.74 -9.96
C ASP A 213 -5.06 0.78 -9.90
N THR A 214 -5.83 1.33 -10.83
CA THR A 214 -5.90 2.78 -11.04
C THR A 214 -6.49 3.51 -9.84
N GLU A 215 -7.57 2.98 -9.26
CA GLU A 215 -8.27 3.55 -8.10
C GLU A 215 -7.35 3.56 -6.86
N THR A 216 -6.81 2.40 -6.47
CA THR A 216 -5.86 2.29 -5.36
C THR A 216 -4.60 3.15 -5.58
N ALA A 217 -4.13 3.29 -6.83
CA ALA A 217 -2.98 4.13 -7.14
C ALA A 217 -3.28 5.62 -6.99
N ALA A 218 -4.49 6.06 -7.34
CA ALA A 218 -4.95 7.44 -7.15
C ALA A 218 -5.02 7.79 -5.66
N GLU A 219 -5.74 6.99 -4.86
CA GLU A 219 -5.86 7.16 -3.42
C GLU A 219 -4.48 7.11 -2.71
N THR A 220 -3.62 6.17 -3.10
CA THR A 220 -2.25 6.09 -2.54
C THR A 220 -1.42 7.32 -2.90
N LEU A 221 -1.56 7.85 -4.12
CA LEU A 221 -0.78 9.02 -4.57
C LEU A 221 -1.09 10.26 -3.76
N GLN A 222 -2.34 10.44 -3.34
CA GLN A 222 -2.78 11.55 -2.47
C GLN A 222 -2.14 11.51 -1.09
N GLU A 223 -1.96 10.31 -0.54
CA GLU A 223 -1.40 10.10 0.80
C GLU A 223 0.14 10.16 0.85
N VAL A 224 0.83 10.09 -0.30
CA VAL A 224 2.30 10.11 -0.39
C VAL A 224 2.83 11.55 -0.30
N ASP A 225 3.99 11.74 0.37
CA ASP A 225 4.71 13.02 0.41
C ASP A 225 4.77 13.68 -0.98
N PRO A 226 4.35 14.95 -1.14
CA PRO A 226 4.30 15.67 -2.42
C PRO A 226 5.59 15.58 -3.25
N LYS A 227 6.76 15.56 -2.58
CA LYS A 227 8.07 15.42 -3.23
C LYS A 227 8.25 14.10 -3.97
N LEU A 228 7.49 13.08 -3.61
CA LEU A 228 7.58 11.75 -4.20
C LEU A 228 6.50 11.50 -5.26
N GLN A 229 5.37 12.18 -5.17
CA GLN A 229 4.21 12.02 -6.05
C GLN A 229 4.61 12.12 -7.54
N LEU A 230 5.31 13.20 -7.93
CA LEU A 230 5.77 13.36 -9.31
C LEU A 230 6.64 12.19 -9.77
N SER A 231 7.58 11.75 -8.91
CA SER A 231 8.47 10.65 -9.26
C SER A 231 7.74 9.32 -9.44
N LEU A 232 6.60 9.14 -8.78
CA LEU A 232 5.75 7.95 -8.90
C LEU A 232 4.96 7.98 -10.19
N ILE A 233 4.29 9.09 -10.48
CA ILE A 233 3.48 9.24 -11.69
C ILE A 233 4.33 9.10 -12.95
N GLU A 234 5.56 9.63 -12.97
CA GLU A 234 6.52 9.48 -14.07
C GLU A 234 6.95 8.03 -14.34
N THR A 235 6.77 7.13 -13.39
CA THR A 235 7.08 5.70 -13.59
C THR A 235 5.95 4.94 -14.27
N ALA A 236 4.74 5.47 -14.27
CA ALA A 236 3.59 4.89 -14.95
C ALA A 236 3.65 5.19 -16.46
N PRO A 237 3.10 4.32 -17.31
CA PRO A 237 2.86 4.66 -18.71
C PRO A 237 1.96 5.91 -18.80
N PRO A 238 2.13 6.79 -19.84
CA PRO A 238 1.36 8.04 -19.93
C PRO A 238 -0.16 7.86 -19.85
N GLU A 239 -0.69 6.83 -20.51
CA GLU A 239 -2.12 6.48 -20.48
C GLU A 239 -2.57 6.15 -19.05
N LYS A 240 -1.81 5.30 -18.33
CA LYS A 240 -2.12 4.96 -16.95
C LYS A 240 -1.96 6.16 -16.00
N ALA A 241 -1.01 7.05 -16.25
CA ALA A 241 -0.84 8.28 -15.47
C ALA A 241 -2.07 9.19 -15.58
N SER A 242 -2.63 9.34 -16.79
CA SER A 242 -3.89 10.06 -17.02
C SER A 242 -5.06 9.40 -16.29
N ASP A 243 -5.22 8.07 -16.45
CA ASP A 243 -6.28 7.30 -15.78
C ASP A 243 -6.22 7.43 -14.24
N ILE A 244 -5.01 7.46 -13.67
CA ILE A 244 -4.81 7.66 -12.23
C ILE A 244 -5.29 9.05 -11.81
N LEU A 245 -4.90 10.10 -12.53
CA LEU A 245 -5.32 11.46 -12.22
C LEU A 245 -6.83 11.65 -12.41
N GLU A 246 -7.42 11.01 -13.42
CA GLU A 246 -8.87 11.04 -13.66
C GLU A 246 -9.67 10.24 -12.61
N SER A 247 -9.01 9.39 -11.84
CA SER A 247 -9.62 8.67 -10.69
C SER A 247 -9.55 9.46 -9.39
N MET A 248 -8.84 10.61 -9.37
CA MET A 248 -8.82 11.55 -8.25
C MET A 248 -10.04 12.47 -8.30
N GLU A 249 -10.38 13.11 -7.17
CA GLU A 249 -11.28 14.26 -7.23
C GLU A 249 -10.62 15.42 -8.00
N PRO A 250 -11.41 16.24 -8.74
CA PRO A 250 -10.84 17.29 -9.60
C PRO A 250 -10.00 18.35 -8.88
N ASP A 251 -10.30 18.64 -7.62
CA ASP A 251 -9.50 19.53 -6.75
C ASP A 251 -8.17 18.92 -6.35
N GLU A 252 -8.14 17.65 -5.99
CA GLU A 252 -6.92 16.91 -5.70
C GLU A 252 -6.00 16.81 -6.93
N ALA A 253 -6.57 16.50 -8.10
CA ALA A 253 -5.82 16.49 -9.34
C ALA A 253 -5.29 17.91 -9.69
N LYS A 254 -6.06 18.97 -9.41
CA LYS A 254 -5.63 20.37 -9.56
C LYS A 254 -4.44 20.68 -8.66
N GLU A 255 -4.48 20.26 -7.39
CA GLU A 255 -3.40 20.45 -6.43
C GLU A 255 -2.12 19.77 -6.90
N PHE A 256 -2.20 18.49 -7.24
CA PHE A 256 -1.07 17.75 -7.83
C PHE A 256 -0.50 18.45 -9.08
N LEU A 257 -1.36 18.92 -9.99
CA LEU A 257 -0.93 19.59 -11.22
C LEU A 257 -0.33 20.98 -10.98
N ALA A 258 -0.73 21.68 -9.90
CA ALA A 258 -0.19 23.00 -9.56
C ALA A 258 1.31 22.95 -9.23
N ASP A 259 1.76 21.85 -8.63
CA ASP A 259 3.16 21.63 -8.26
C ASP A 259 4.06 21.16 -9.42
N LEU A 260 3.47 20.89 -10.60
CA LEU A 260 4.22 20.42 -11.76
C LEU A 260 4.83 21.55 -12.59
N PRO A 261 5.98 21.30 -13.26
CA PRO A 261 6.46 22.17 -14.33
C PRO A 261 5.41 22.28 -15.45
N GLU A 262 5.21 23.50 -16.00
CA GLU A 262 4.17 23.82 -16.99
C GLU A 262 4.11 22.81 -18.16
N GLU A 263 5.27 22.43 -18.72
CA GLU A 263 5.34 21.47 -19.84
C GLU A 263 4.73 20.11 -19.51
N LYS A 264 4.93 19.63 -18.27
CA LYS A 264 4.37 18.35 -17.82
C LYS A 264 2.90 18.47 -17.49
N LYS A 265 2.50 19.56 -16.83
CA LYS A 265 1.12 19.88 -16.52
C LYS A 265 0.27 19.92 -17.80
N ASP A 266 0.70 20.69 -18.80
CA ASP A 266 0.00 20.80 -20.07
C ASP A 266 -0.15 19.43 -20.75
N HIS A 267 0.92 18.64 -20.77
CA HIS A 267 0.89 17.30 -21.36
C HIS A 267 -0.11 16.37 -20.67
N LEU A 268 -0.15 16.34 -19.33
CA LEU A 268 -1.09 15.52 -18.58
C LEU A 268 -2.54 15.99 -18.79
N ILE A 269 -2.78 17.29 -18.76
CA ILE A 269 -4.11 17.88 -19.04
C ILE A 269 -4.60 17.53 -20.45
N GLU A 270 -3.72 17.58 -21.47
CA GLU A 270 -4.08 17.21 -22.84
C GLU A 270 -4.47 15.73 -23.00
N THR A 271 -3.91 14.83 -22.16
CA THR A 271 -4.21 13.39 -22.21
C THR A 271 -5.50 13.02 -21.49
N MET A 272 -6.04 13.90 -20.64
CA MET A 272 -7.27 13.67 -19.88
C MET A 272 -8.51 13.66 -20.78
N GLU A 273 -9.53 12.88 -20.38
CA GLU A 273 -10.85 12.90 -20.99
C GLU A 273 -11.51 14.29 -20.88
N LYS A 274 -12.19 14.70 -21.95
CA LYS A 274 -12.71 16.06 -22.06
C LYS A 274 -13.58 16.51 -20.87
N PRO A 275 -14.53 15.73 -20.35
CA PRO A 275 -15.36 16.14 -19.22
C PRO A 275 -14.54 16.46 -17.96
N TYR A 276 -13.60 15.57 -17.61
CA TYR A 276 -12.76 15.72 -16.43
C TYR A 276 -11.78 16.90 -16.58
N ARG A 277 -11.15 17.02 -17.74
CA ARG A 277 -10.25 18.13 -18.06
C ARG A 277 -10.92 19.50 -17.89
N GLU A 278 -12.18 19.67 -18.35
CA GLU A 278 -12.92 20.92 -18.18
C GLU A 278 -13.12 21.29 -16.70
N HIS A 279 -13.30 20.30 -15.83
CA HIS A 279 -13.40 20.51 -14.38
C HIS A 279 -12.07 20.97 -13.79
N VAL A 280 -10.99 20.26 -14.06
CA VAL A 280 -9.64 20.60 -13.58
C VAL A 280 -9.19 21.97 -14.10
N GLU A 281 -9.37 22.28 -15.39
CA GLU A 281 -9.04 23.59 -15.95
C GLU A 281 -9.85 24.75 -15.32
N LYS A 282 -11.09 24.49 -14.91
CA LYS A 282 -11.91 25.46 -14.19
C LYS A 282 -11.33 25.75 -12.80
N LEU A 283 -10.88 24.74 -12.09
CA LEU A 283 -10.28 24.87 -10.76
C LEU A 283 -8.92 25.55 -10.82
N LEU A 284 -8.08 25.23 -11.79
CA LEU A 284 -6.77 25.88 -12.01
C LEU A 284 -6.87 27.40 -12.27
N LYS A 285 -8.04 27.89 -12.69
CA LYS A 285 -8.28 29.34 -12.91
C LYS A 285 -8.71 30.08 -11.64
N GLN A 286 -9.02 29.37 -10.56
CA GLN A 286 -9.43 30.00 -9.30
C GLN A 286 -8.22 30.61 -8.58
N LYS A 287 -8.48 31.66 -7.82
CA LYS A 287 -7.44 32.34 -7.06
C LYS A 287 -7.13 31.54 -5.80
N GLU A 288 -5.86 31.24 -5.55
CA GLU A 288 -5.41 30.58 -4.34
C GLU A 288 -5.91 31.26 -3.04
N GLY A 289 -6.14 30.48 -1.99
CA GLY A 289 -6.63 30.93 -0.69
C GLY A 289 -8.10 31.37 -0.70
N THR A 290 -8.87 30.98 -1.72
CA THR A 290 -10.32 31.26 -1.79
C THR A 290 -11.14 29.96 -1.76
N ALA A 291 -12.44 30.06 -1.44
CA ALA A 291 -13.38 28.96 -1.51
C ALA A 291 -13.39 28.28 -2.91
N GLY A 292 -13.20 29.05 -3.95
CA GLY A 292 -13.11 28.53 -5.32
C GLY A 292 -11.86 27.68 -5.57
N SER A 293 -10.76 27.89 -4.84
CA SER A 293 -9.54 27.11 -5.05
C SER A 293 -9.54 25.76 -4.33
N ILE A 294 -10.32 25.61 -3.26
CA ILE A 294 -10.40 24.41 -2.46
C ILE A 294 -11.71 23.62 -2.64
N MET A 295 -12.61 24.08 -3.52
CA MET A 295 -13.87 23.40 -3.77
C MET A 295 -13.69 22.22 -4.70
N THR A 296 -14.42 21.12 -4.46
CA THR A 296 -14.64 20.09 -5.48
C THR A 296 -15.82 20.44 -6.38
N THR A 297 -15.76 19.99 -7.63
CA THR A 297 -16.88 20.12 -8.59
C THR A 297 -17.77 18.88 -8.60
N ASP A 298 -17.43 17.87 -7.84
CA ASP A 298 -18.17 16.62 -7.72
C ASP A 298 -19.26 16.71 -6.66
N PHE A 299 -20.43 17.15 -7.08
CA PHE A 299 -21.61 17.28 -6.26
C PHE A 299 -22.88 16.88 -7.00
N LEU A 300 -23.90 16.43 -6.26
CA LEU A 300 -25.18 16.08 -6.84
C LEU A 300 -26.16 17.27 -6.77
N ALA A 301 -26.50 17.83 -7.93
CA ALA A 301 -27.51 18.87 -8.06
C ALA A 301 -28.67 18.43 -8.95
N LEU A 302 -29.89 18.62 -8.48
CA LEU A 302 -31.13 18.20 -9.14
C LEU A 302 -32.17 19.33 -9.12
N GLY A 303 -33.10 19.30 -10.07
CA GLY A 303 -34.20 20.25 -10.13
C GLY A 303 -35.27 20.00 -9.04
N ARG A 304 -36.07 21.04 -8.73
CA ARG A 304 -37.13 20.97 -7.71
C ARG A 304 -38.20 19.91 -7.97
N ASP A 305 -38.51 19.68 -9.27
CA ASP A 305 -39.57 18.76 -9.68
C ASP A 305 -39.09 17.31 -9.77
N GLN A 306 -37.79 17.09 -9.68
CA GLN A 306 -37.22 15.73 -9.60
C GLN A 306 -37.54 15.10 -8.25
N THR A 307 -37.62 13.77 -8.26
CA THR A 307 -38.07 12.97 -7.11
C THR A 307 -36.89 12.35 -6.36
N ILE A 308 -37.18 11.80 -5.18
CA ILE A 308 -36.24 10.94 -4.45
C ILE A 308 -35.76 9.77 -5.31
N GLY A 309 -36.62 9.19 -6.16
CA GLY A 309 -36.26 8.14 -7.11
C GLY A 309 -35.21 8.59 -8.11
N ASP A 310 -35.38 9.80 -8.66
CA ASP A 310 -34.39 10.39 -9.58
C ASP A 310 -33.06 10.65 -8.90
N ALA A 311 -33.08 11.11 -7.65
CA ALA A 311 -31.89 11.33 -6.85
C ALA A 311 -31.08 10.04 -6.62
N ILE A 312 -31.77 8.94 -6.27
CA ILE A 312 -31.15 7.62 -6.10
C ILE A 312 -30.52 7.14 -7.41
N GLU A 313 -31.19 7.33 -8.56
CA GLU A 313 -30.66 6.91 -9.83
C GLU A 313 -29.48 7.81 -10.31
N ALA A 314 -29.55 9.11 -10.03
CA ALA A 314 -28.44 10.02 -10.31
C ALA A 314 -27.19 9.65 -9.46
N PHE A 315 -27.41 9.34 -8.18
CA PHE A 315 -26.35 8.89 -7.28
C PHE A 315 -25.65 7.59 -7.77
N ARG A 316 -26.45 6.62 -8.27
CA ARG A 316 -25.90 5.37 -8.81
C ARG A 316 -25.12 5.54 -10.12
N LYS A 317 -25.36 6.63 -10.83
CA LYS A 317 -24.73 6.94 -12.12
C LYS A 317 -23.57 7.93 -12.01
N ALA A 318 -23.31 8.45 -10.81
CA ALA A 318 -22.18 9.33 -10.58
C ALA A 318 -20.90 8.64 -11.04
N PHE A 319 -20.07 9.37 -11.79
CA PHE A 319 -18.86 8.84 -12.44
C PHE A 319 -17.78 8.47 -11.42
N HIS A 320 -17.68 9.25 -10.35
CA HIS A 320 -16.82 8.94 -9.21
C HIS A 320 -17.68 8.48 -8.02
N PRO A 321 -17.15 7.58 -7.17
CA PRO A 321 -17.74 7.38 -5.85
C PRO A 321 -17.73 8.73 -5.15
N LEU A 322 -18.90 9.36 -5.04
CA LEU A 322 -19.04 10.60 -4.30
C LEU A 322 -18.78 10.27 -2.81
N GLU A 323 -17.52 10.35 -2.39
CA GLU A 323 -17.09 9.94 -1.06
C GLU A 323 -17.83 10.71 0.06
N THR A 324 -18.20 11.96 -0.21
CA THR A 324 -18.85 12.83 0.78
C THR A 324 -20.22 13.30 0.36
N VAL A 325 -21.13 12.38 0.01
CA VAL A 325 -22.51 12.79 -0.27
C VAL A 325 -23.35 12.85 1.01
N ALA A 326 -23.18 13.90 1.77
CA ALA A 326 -24.10 14.23 2.86
C ALA A 326 -25.38 14.91 2.36
N TYR A 327 -25.31 15.62 1.24
CA TYR A 327 -26.35 16.51 0.72
C TYR A 327 -26.59 16.34 -0.77
N ILE A 328 -27.86 16.52 -1.17
CA ILE A 328 -28.32 16.69 -2.55
C ILE A 328 -28.75 18.13 -2.68
N TYR A 329 -28.15 18.87 -3.58
CA TYR A 329 -28.46 20.26 -3.82
C TYR A 329 -29.63 20.38 -4.79
N VAL A 330 -30.61 21.22 -4.44
CA VAL A 330 -31.78 21.47 -5.28
C VAL A 330 -31.59 22.81 -5.96
N THR A 331 -31.64 22.82 -7.29
CA THR A 331 -31.46 24.03 -8.09
C THR A 331 -32.71 24.39 -8.87
N ASP A 332 -32.79 25.65 -9.31
CA ASP A 332 -33.76 26.09 -10.30
C ASP A 332 -33.29 25.85 -11.74
N GLU A 333 -34.08 26.28 -12.71
CA GLU A 333 -33.77 26.16 -14.15
C GLU A 333 -32.49 26.89 -14.55
N ASP A 334 -32.14 27.96 -13.82
CA ASP A 334 -30.92 28.76 -14.05
C ASP A 334 -29.70 28.22 -13.30
N ARG A 335 -29.79 27.00 -12.67
CA ARG A 335 -28.79 26.38 -11.83
C ARG A 335 -28.49 27.15 -10.54
N ARG A 336 -29.36 28.04 -10.08
CA ARG A 336 -29.23 28.74 -8.81
C ARG A 336 -29.63 27.80 -7.67
N LEU A 337 -28.90 27.87 -6.56
CA LEU A 337 -29.21 27.07 -5.37
C LEU A 337 -30.55 27.47 -4.78
N ALA A 338 -31.47 26.52 -4.73
CA ALA A 338 -32.82 26.70 -4.17
C ALA A 338 -32.99 26.07 -2.79
N GLY A 339 -32.24 25.01 -2.50
CA GLY A 339 -32.34 24.31 -1.25
C GLY A 339 -31.42 23.10 -1.18
N VAL A 340 -31.49 22.37 -0.08
CA VAL A 340 -30.70 21.17 0.16
C VAL A 340 -31.56 20.06 0.74
N VAL A 341 -31.38 18.84 0.27
CA VAL A 341 -31.97 17.61 0.81
C VAL A 341 -30.84 16.74 1.34
N THR A 342 -30.99 16.18 2.52
CA THR A 342 -29.97 15.27 3.09
C THR A 342 -30.13 13.86 2.53
N VAL A 343 -29.04 13.09 2.42
CA VAL A 343 -29.09 11.65 2.04
C VAL A 343 -30.03 10.84 2.95
N ARG A 344 -30.25 11.29 4.18
CA ARG A 344 -31.24 10.69 5.09
C ARG A 344 -32.66 10.64 4.48
N HIS A 345 -33.06 11.65 3.68
CA HIS A 345 -34.36 11.67 3.03
C HIS A 345 -34.51 10.55 2.00
N LEU A 346 -33.42 10.12 1.32
CA LEU A 346 -33.45 9.00 0.37
C LEU A 346 -33.89 7.67 1.03
N VAL A 347 -33.64 7.54 2.34
CA VAL A 347 -34.00 6.34 3.11
C VAL A 347 -35.39 6.47 3.75
N LEU A 348 -35.80 7.67 4.14
CA LEU A 348 -37.00 7.88 4.94
C LEU A 348 -38.22 8.28 4.12
N CYS A 349 -38.04 8.85 2.93
CA CYS A 349 -39.13 9.38 2.10
C CYS A 349 -39.49 8.44 0.94
N GLY A 350 -40.71 8.60 0.42
CA GLY A 350 -41.15 7.83 -0.74
C GLY A 350 -40.46 8.22 -2.02
N ARG A 351 -40.22 7.26 -2.92
CA ARG A 351 -39.49 7.49 -4.19
C ARG A 351 -40.14 8.55 -5.08
N GLU A 352 -41.46 8.72 -5.00
CA GLU A 352 -42.23 9.64 -5.84
C GLU A 352 -42.32 11.06 -5.23
N GLU A 353 -41.74 11.29 -4.05
CA GLU A 353 -41.79 12.60 -3.41
C GLU A 353 -40.85 13.60 -4.10
N PRO A 354 -41.36 14.78 -4.52
CA PRO A 354 -40.54 15.81 -5.17
C PRO A 354 -39.54 16.42 -4.20
N LEU A 355 -38.29 16.65 -4.68
CA LEU A 355 -37.22 17.25 -3.87
C LEU A 355 -37.57 18.66 -3.38
N GLY A 356 -38.31 19.44 -4.19
CA GLY A 356 -38.75 20.78 -3.83
C GLY A 356 -39.68 20.86 -2.60
N THR A 357 -40.38 19.76 -2.27
CA THR A 357 -41.24 19.68 -1.07
C THR A 357 -40.46 19.28 0.19
N LEU A 358 -39.34 18.59 0.02
CA LEU A 358 -38.52 18.05 1.10
C LEU A 358 -37.31 18.93 1.44
N MET A 359 -36.93 19.82 0.53
CA MET A 359 -35.71 20.63 0.67
C MET A 359 -35.80 21.63 1.81
N ASN A 360 -34.68 21.85 2.48
CA ASN A 360 -34.47 23.02 3.33
C ASN A 360 -34.00 24.19 2.46
N ALA A 361 -34.85 25.23 2.35
CA ALA A 361 -34.53 26.43 1.56
C ALA A 361 -33.56 27.42 2.26
N ARG A 362 -33.28 27.20 3.56
CA ARG A 362 -32.34 28.04 4.31
C ARG A 362 -30.95 27.39 4.24
N VAL A 363 -30.27 27.58 3.14
CA VAL A 363 -28.92 27.03 2.92
C VAL A 363 -27.89 28.10 3.27
N ILE A 364 -26.89 27.70 4.04
CA ILE A 364 -25.68 28.51 4.24
C ILE A 364 -24.73 28.12 3.13
N ALA A 365 -24.28 29.11 2.37
CA ALA A 365 -23.40 28.97 1.23
C ALA A 365 -22.26 29.99 1.33
N VAL A 366 -21.21 29.79 0.54
CA VAL A 366 -20.10 30.72 0.37
C VAL A 366 -19.97 31.11 -1.10
N GLU A 367 -19.33 32.24 -1.39
CA GLU A 367 -18.98 32.64 -2.74
C GLU A 367 -17.59 32.11 -3.12
N THR A 368 -17.35 31.89 -4.40
CA THR A 368 -16.04 31.45 -4.92
C THR A 368 -14.88 32.35 -4.48
N THR A 369 -15.16 33.58 -4.14
CA THR A 369 -14.18 34.62 -3.73
C THR A 369 -13.97 34.71 -2.22
N ASP A 370 -14.76 34.00 -1.43
CA ASP A 370 -14.61 34.00 0.03
C ASP A 370 -13.27 33.36 0.45
N GLY A 371 -12.61 33.90 1.44
CA GLY A 371 -11.35 33.35 1.96
C GLY A 371 -11.57 32.07 2.76
N VAL A 372 -10.59 31.17 2.73
CA VAL A 372 -10.63 29.87 3.43
C VAL A 372 -10.93 29.99 4.92
N GLU A 373 -10.38 31.01 5.62
CA GLU A 373 -10.66 31.26 7.03
C GLU A 373 -12.16 31.46 7.31
N ALA A 374 -12.85 32.24 6.45
CA ALA A 374 -14.29 32.47 6.58
C ALA A 374 -15.10 31.20 6.36
N VAL A 375 -14.65 30.33 5.45
CA VAL A 375 -15.23 29.00 5.20
C VAL A 375 -15.03 28.10 6.43
N ALA A 376 -13.83 28.06 7.00
CA ALA A 376 -13.49 27.27 8.20
C ALA A 376 -14.36 27.70 9.39
N ASP A 377 -14.63 29.00 9.55
CA ASP A 377 -15.53 29.50 10.59
C ASP A 377 -16.97 28.98 10.45
N ILE A 378 -17.46 28.81 9.23
CA ILE A 378 -18.79 28.23 8.96
C ILE A 378 -18.81 26.77 9.39
N PHE A 379 -17.81 25.95 9.04
CA PHE A 379 -17.69 24.58 9.47
C PHE A 379 -17.62 24.48 11.01
N ASN A 380 -16.79 25.29 11.64
CA ASN A 380 -16.65 25.34 13.09
C ASN A 380 -17.95 25.70 13.80
N LYS A 381 -18.73 26.64 13.25
CA LYS A 381 -19.95 27.14 13.86
C LYS A 381 -21.14 26.21 13.67
N TYR A 382 -21.32 25.68 12.46
CA TYR A 382 -22.51 24.93 12.09
C TYR A 382 -22.33 23.42 12.06
N LYS A 383 -21.08 22.94 12.08
CA LYS A 383 -20.71 21.51 12.05
C LYS A 383 -21.30 20.78 10.83
N PHE A 384 -21.28 21.44 9.69
CA PHE A 384 -21.67 20.84 8.42
C PHE A 384 -20.63 19.83 7.94
N LEU A 385 -21.04 18.92 7.09
CA LEU A 385 -20.13 17.98 6.39
C LEU A 385 -19.69 18.53 5.03
N ALA A 386 -20.51 19.39 4.42
CA ALA A 386 -20.18 20.11 3.20
C ALA A 386 -20.91 21.45 3.13
N VAL A 387 -20.34 22.42 2.44
CA VAL A 387 -20.90 23.76 2.22
C VAL A 387 -20.89 24.05 0.72
N PRO A 388 -22.02 24.49 0.11
CA PRO A 388 -22.07 24.83 -1.31
C PRO A 388 -21.35 26.14 -1.61
N VAL A 389 -20.65 26.16 -2.75
CA VAL A 389 -19.94 27.31 -3.29
C VAL A 389 -20.71 27.87 -4.49
N LEU A 390 -20.97 29.15 -4.47
CA LEU A 390 -21.79 29.85 -5.47
C LEU A 390 -20.99 30.90 -6.23
N ASP A 391 -21.42 31.22 -7.45
CA ASP A 391 -20.99 32.44 -8.15
C ASP A 391 -21.80 33.67 -7.66
N ALA A 392 -21.43 34.84 -8.18
CA ALA A 392 -22.10 36.10 -7.87
C ALA A 392 -23.59 36.12 -8.25
N GLU A 393 -24.01 35.27 -9.18
CA GLU A 393 -25.40 35.09 -9.61
C GLU A 393 -26.17 34.05 -8.77
N GLY A 394 -25.52 33.41 -7.80
CA GLY A 394 -26.08 32.38 -6.91
C GLY A 394 -26.16 30.98 -7.53
N ARG A 395 -25.40 30.71 -8.60
CA ARG A 395 -25.36 29.42 -9.25
C ARG A 395 -24.30 28.53 -8.58
N MET A 396 -24.62 27.26 -8.47
CA MET A 396 -23.71 26.25 -7.92
C MET A 396 -22.45 26.13 -8.78
N GLN A 397 -21.30 26.29 -8.13
CA GLN A 397 -19.97 26.12 -8.74
C GLN A 397 -19.27 24.87 -8.25
N GLY A 398 -19.48 24.50 -6.99
CA GLY A 398 -18.86 23.38 -6.32
C GLY A 398 -19.40 23.22 -4.89
N ILE A 399 -18.73 22.39 -4.14
CA ILE A 399 -18.89 22.24 -2.68
C ILE A 399 -17.50 22.20 -2.04
N ILE A 400 -17.44 22.54 -0.75
CA ILE A 400 -16.27 22.33 0.08
C ILE A 400 -16.68 21.33 1.16
N THR A 401 -15.89 20.29 1.41
CA THR A 401 -16.13 19.30 2.44
C THR A 401 -15.42 19.67 3.73
N LEU A 402 -15.76 18.97 4.82
CA LEU A 402 -15.03 19.13 6.08
C LEU A 402 -13.57 18.65 5.94
N GLN A 403 -13.32 17.65 5.09
CA GLN A 403 -12.00 17.09 4.85
C GLN A 403 -11.08 18.12 4.20
N ASP A 404 -11.56 18.83 3.15
CA ASP A 404 -10.79 19.88 2.45
C ASP A 404 -10.35 20.98 3.42
N ILE A 405 -11.23 21.40 4.34
CA ILE A 405 -10.89 22.39 5.36
C ILE A 405 -9.86 21.87 6.37
N ILE A 406 -9.93 20.59 6.76
CA ILE A 406 -8.96 20.00 7.68
C ILE A 406 -7.59 19.94 7.01
N GLN A 407 -7.54 19.53 5.75
CA GLN A 407 -6.29 19.44 4.98
C GLN A 407 -5.65 20.81 4.80
N GLU A 408 -6.37 21.78 4.29
CA GLU A 408 -5.89 23.16 4.08
C GLU A 408 -5.39 23.83 5.37
N THR A 409 -6.12 23.63 6.50
CA THR A 409 -5.70 24.20 7.79
C THR A 409 -4.55 23.45 8.45
N ALA A 410 -4.29 22.20 8.10
CA ALA A 410 -3.14 21.44 8.60
C ALA A 410 -1.83 21.84 7.91
N GLU A 411 -1.87 22.31 6.68
CA GLU A 411 -0.69 22.79 5.94
C GLU A 411 -0.20 24.16 6.43
N GLU A 412 -1.04 24.93 7.12
CA GLU A 412 -0.68 26.24 7.71
C GLU A 412 -0.03 26.15 9.10
N LEU A 413 0.03 24.95 9.73
CA LEU A 413 0.60 24.71 11.06
C LEU A 413 1.99 24.05 10.99
#